data_9ec552bda606f31c1b28e61b49209349
#
_entry.id   9ec552bda606f31c1b28e61b49209349
#
_cell.length_a   1.000
_cell.length_b   1.000
_cell.length_c   1.000
_cell.angle_alpha   90.00
_cell.angle_beta   90.00
_cell.angle_gamma   90.00
#
_symmetry.space_group_name_H-M   'P 1'
#
loop_
_entity.id
_entity.type
_entity.pdbx_description
1 polymer ?
#
loop_
_entity_poly.entity_id
_entity_poly.type
_entity_poly.pdbx_seq_one_letter_code
_entity_poly.pdbx_strand_id
1 'polypeptide(L)'
;MASDALNSSYHGIAARLDRLPITGFHKKILWLLAGITFCDSVDMAVGGPIGNVLQSEGWMTLEQFAFFNSITMVGYLFGGLMAGALSDGIGRKKAVLICGSIFTAFCFVAAGSPDATFLTGCRFFM
;
A
#
# COMPACT_ATOMS: atom_id res chain seq x y z
N MET A 1 -19.62 27.54 25.53
CA MET A 1 -18.41 28.39 25.70
C MET A 1 -17.10 27.70 25.31
N ALA A 2 -16.68 26.55 25.92
CA ALA A 2 -15.45 25.86 25.52
C ALA A 2 -15.54 25.22 24.14
N SER A 3 -16.68 24.65 23.79
CA SER A 3 -16.94 24.07 22.46
C SER A 3 -16.94 25.12 21.33
N ASP A 4 -17.46 26.31 21.62
CA ASP A 4 -17.53 27.40 20.63
C ASP A 4 -16.14 28.02 20.37
N ALA A 5 -15.32 28.13 21.41
CA ALA A 5 -13.92 28.57 21.28
C ALA A 5 -13.07 27.57 20.49
N LEU A 6 -13.26 26.26 20.71
CA LEU A 6 -12.62 25.22 19.93
C LEU A 6 -13.07 25.27 18.46
N ASN A 7 -14.37 25.35 18.19
CA ASN A 7 -14.90 25.45 16.83
C ASN A 7 -14.35 26.69 16.09
N SER A 8 -14.31 27.85 16.75
CA SER A 8 -13.78 29.06 16.13
C SER A 8 -12.27 28.95 15.81
N SER A 9 -11.51 28.26 16.67
CA SER A 9 -10.09 27.99 16.43
C SER A 9 -9.89 27.02 15.25
N TYR A 10 -10.69 25.96 15.14
CA TYR A 10 -10.64 25.03 14.00
C TYR A 10 -10.99 25.71 12.68
N HIS A 11 -12.02 26.55 12.64
CA HIS A 11 -12.39 27.32 11.46
C HIS A 11 -11.28 28.31 11.06
N GLY A 12 -10.60 28.92 12.02
CA GLY A 12 -9.46 29.81 11.76
C GLY A 12 -8.25 29.08 11.18
N ILE A 13 -7.96 27.85 11.65
CA ILE A 13 -6.85 27.01 11.14
C ILE A 13 -7.17 26.50 9.73
N ALA A 14 -8.39 26.01 9.51
CA ALA A 14 -8.83 25.53 8.19
C ALA A 14 -8.75 26.65 7.14
N ALA A 15 -9.25 27.84 7.45
CA ALA A 15 -9.19 29.00 6.56
C ALA A 15 -7.75 29.48 6.26
N ARG A 16 -6.80 29.25 7.17
CA ARG A 16 -5.37 29.52 6.93
C ARG A 16 -4.74 28.46 6.04
N LEU A 17 -5.11 27.19 6.20
CA LEU A 17 -4.64 26.08 5.36
C LEU A 17 -5.11 26.26 3.92
N ASP A 18 -6.36 26.68 3.70
CA ASP A 18 -6.92 26.90 2.36
C ASP A 18 -6.24 28.05 1.60
N ARG A 19 -5.62 28.98 2.32
CA ARG A 19 -4.87 30.10 1.73
C ARG A 19 -3.41 29.78 1.40
N LEU A 20 -2.92 28.58 1.77
CA LEU A 20 -1.55 28.21 1.48
C LEU A 20 -1.37 27.93 -0.02
N PRO A 21 -0.43 28.59 -0.69
CA PRO A 21 -0.16 28.31 -2.10
C PRO A 21 0.44 26.90 -2.24
N ILE A 22 0.05 26.22 -3.32
CA ILE A 22 0.63 24.92 -3.68
C ILE A 22 2.10 25.14 -4.04
N THR A 23 2.99 24.82 -3.13
CA THR A 23 4.44 24.95 -3.30
C THR A 23 5.03 23.76 -4.03
N GLY A 24 6.28 23.90 -4.53
CA GLY A 24 7.02 22.80 -5.14
C GLY A 24 7.16 21.56 -4.22
N PHE A 25 7.14 21.75 -2.91
CA PHE A 25 7.15 20.68 -1.93
C PHE A 25 5.88 19.80 -2.00
N HIS A 26 4.71 20.42 -2.08
CA HIS A 26 3.43 19.69 -2.23
C HIS A 26 3.39 18.88 -3.55
N LYS A 27 3.90 19.47 -4.64
CA LYS A 27 4.01 18.77 -5.92
C LYS A 27 4.94 17.56 -5.84
N LYS A 28 6.09 17.67 -5.16
CA LYS A 28 7.00 16.53 -4.95
C LYS A 28 6.35 15.40 -4.17
N ILE A 29 5.65 15.71 -3.07
CA ILE A 29 4.93 14.70 -2.29
C ILE A 29 3.86 14.03 -3.14
N LEU A 30 3.08 14.82 -3.90
CA LEU A 30 2.04 14.30 -4.78
C LEU A 30 2.61 13.31 -5.81
N TRP A 31 3.70 13.66 -6.49
CA TRP A 31 4.35 12.80 -7.46
C TRP A 31 4.93 11.52 -6.84
N LEU A 32 5.52 11.62 -5.65
CA LEU A 32 6.02 10.44 -4.93
C LEU A 32 4.88 9.50 -4.53
N LEU A 33 3.80 10.01 -3.99
CA LEU A 33 2.63 9.22 -3.62
C LEU A 33 1.97 8.61 -4.86
N ALA A 34 1.82 9.38 -5.94
CA ALA A 34 1.29 8.88 -7.21
C ALA A 34 2.16 7.76 -7.79
N GLY A 35 3.49 7.87 -7.69
CA GLY A 35 4.42 6.82 -8.13
C GLY A 35 4.25 5.53 -7.32
N ILE A 36 4.16 5.61 -6.00
CA ILE A 36 3.94 4.45 -5.13
C ILE A 36 2.60 3.78 -5.47
N THR A 37 1.51 4.56 -5.56
CA THR A 37 0.18 4.04 -5.90
C THR A 37 0.16 3.43 -7.31
N PHE A 38 0.89 4.01 -8.26
CA PHE A 38 1.02 3.46 -9.60
C PHE A 38 1.69 2.09 -9.59
N CYS A 39 2.81 1.93 -8.88
CA CYS A 39 3.51 0.64 -8.75
C CYS A 39 2.60 -0.42 -8.10
N ASP A 40 1.88 -0.07 -7.05
CA ASP A 40 0.93 -0.94 -6.39
C ASP A 40 -0.22 -1.36 -7.33
N SER A 41 -0.76 -0.42 -8.09
CA SER A 41 -1.81 -0.70 -9.08
C SER A 41 -1.33 -1.61 -10.22
N VAL A 42 -0.08 -1.45 -10.68
CA VAL A 42 0.54 -2.32 -11.68
C VAL A 42 0.71 -3.73 -11.13
N ASP A 43 1.20 -3.88 -9.90
CA ASP A 43 1.36 -5.18 -9.26
C ASP A 43 0.03 -5.93 -9.16
N MET A 44 -1.05 -5.23 -8.81
CA MET A 44 -2.40 -5.78 -8.80
C MET A 44 -2.89 -6.18 -10.20
N ALA A 45 -2.72 -5.31 -11.18
CA ALA A 45 -3.20 -5.53 -12.54
C ALA A 45 -2.50 -6.71 -13.23
N VAL A 46 -1.21 -6.88 -12.93
CA VAL A 46 -0.36 -7.92 -13.56
C VAL A 46 -0.57 -9.30 -12.92
N GLY A 47 -1.04 -9.37 -11.68
CA GLY A 47 -1.26 -10.62 -10.96
C GLY A 47 -2.18 -11.62 -11.69
N GLY A 48 -3.28 -11.14 -12.29
CA GLY A 48 -4.21 -11.96 -13.06
C GLY A 48 -3.59 -12.58 -14.33
N PRO A 49 -3.08 -11.78 -15.27
CA PRO A 49 -2.41 -12.27 -16.47
C PRO A 49 -1.23 -13.22 -16.18
N ILE A 50 -0.37 -12.89 -15.22
CA ILE A 50 0.75 -13.77 -14.84
C ILE A 50 0.23 -15.09 -14.29
N GLY A 51 -0.78 -15.09 -13.43
CA GLY A 51 -1.35 -16.30 -12.90
C GLY A 51 -1.92 -17.23 -13.98
N ASN A 52 -2.54 -16.67 -15.02
CA ASN A 52 -3.01 -17.46 -16.17
C ASN A 52 -1.84 -18.11 -16.94
N VAL A 53 -0.75 -17.40 -17.14
CA VAL A 53 0.45 -17.94 -17.78
C VAL A 53 1.07 -19.05 -16.93
N LEU A 54 1.23 -18.84 -15.63
CA LEU A 54 1.78 -19.84 -14.72
C LEU A 54 0.92 -21.11 -14.64
N GLN A 55 -0.40 -20.97 -14.77
CA GLN A 55 -1.29 -22.12 -14.88
C GLN A 55 -1.13 -22.87 -16.21
N SER A 56 -0.99 -22.16 -17.33
CA SER A 56 -0.81 -22.78 -18.64
C SER A 56 0.52 -23.52 -18.77
N GLU A 57 1.53 -23.07 -18.06
CA GLU A 57 2.85 -23.72 -17.99
C GLU A 57 2.90 -24.85 -16.95
N GLY A 58 1.82 -25.08 -16.20
CA GLY A 58 1.75 -26.12 -15.18
C GLY A 58 2.54 -25.83 -13.90
N TRP A 59 3.04 -24.60 -13.71
CA TRP A 59 3.78 -24.20 -12.53
C TRP A 59 2.88 -23.97 -11.31
N MET A 60 1.59 -23.64 -11.55
CA MET A 60 0.60 -23.39 -10.51
C MET A 60 -0.75 -24.00 -10.89
N THR A 61 -1.42 -24.68 -9.95
CA THR A 61 -2.78 -25.18 -10.16
C THR A 61 -3.82 -24.06 -10.02
N LEU A 62 -5.01 -24.27 -10.58
CA LEU A 62 -6.13 -23.33 -10.43
C LEU A 62 -6.47 -23.07 -8.95
N GLU A 63 -6.42 -24.10 -8.13
CA GLU A 63 -6.69 -24.01 -6.69
C GLU A 63 -5.63 -23.17 -5.98
N GLN A 64 -4.36 -23.38 -6.29
CA GLN A 64 -3.26 -22.56 -5.76
C GLN A 64 -3.37 -21.10 -6.19
N PHE A 65 -3.79 -20.84 -7.41
CA PHE A 65 -4.01 -19.46 -7.89
C PHE A 65 -5.20 -18.78 -7.19
N ALA A 66 -6.29 -19.51 -6.95
CA ALA A 66 -7.42 -19.00 -6.19
C ALA A 66 -7.00 -18.67 -4.74
N PHE A 67 -6.21 -19.55 -4.12
CA PHE A 67 -5.66 -19.32 -2.78
C PHE A 67 -4.71 -18.12 -2.74
N PHE A 68 -3.84 -17.96 -3.72
CA PHE A 68 -2.95 -16.82 -3.88
C PHE A 68 -3.71 -15.48 -3.92
N ASN A 69 -4.79 -15.40 -4.71
CA ASN A 69 -5.62 -14.20 -4.76
C ASN A 69 -6.36 -13.94 -3.43
N SER A 70 -6.88 -14.99 -2.80
CA SER A 70 -7.59 -14.88 -1.53
C SER A 70 -6.68 -14.38 -0.41
N ILE A 71 -5.47 -14.94 -0.29
CA ILE A 71 -4.50 -14.54 0.74
C ILE A 71 -4.03 -13.10 0.53
N THR A 72 -3.91 -12.66 -0.72
CA THR A 72 -3.57 -11.28 -1.06
C THR A 72 -4.65 -10.32 -0.55
N MET A 73 -5.93 -10.63 -0.73
CA MET A 73 -7.04 -9.80 -0.23
C MET A 73 -7.07 -9.74 1.31
N VAL A 74 -6.77 -10.85 1.97
CA VAL A 74 -6.64 -10.90 3.43
C VAL A 74 -5.46 -10.03 3.89
N GLY A 75 -4.32 -10.11 3.20
CA GLY A 75 -3.14 -9.26 3.44
C GLY A 75 -3.47 -7.77 3.34
N TYR A 76 -4.23 -7.35 2.31
CA TYR A 76 -4.69 -5.97 2.15
C TYR A 76 -5.54 -5.49 3.33
N LEU A 77 -6.47 -6.32 3.80
CA LEU A 77 -7.32 -5.98 4.93
C LEU A 77 -6.50 -5.74 6.20
N PHE A 78 -5.64 -6.68 6.55
CA PHE A 78 -4.78 -6.57 7.73
C PHE A 78 -3.74 -5.47 7.59
N GLY A 79 -3.10 -5.37 6.42
CA GLY A 79 -2.12 -4.34 6.12
C GLY A 79 -2.69 -2.93 6.24
N GLY A 80 -3.90 -2.70 5.71
CA GLY A 80 -4.59 -1.41 5.80
C GLY A 80 -4.90 -1.01 7.25
N LEU A 81 -5.39 -1.96 8.07
CA LEU A 81 -5.65 -1.73 9.49
C LEU A 81 -4.36 -1.42 10.28
N MET A 82 -3.31 -2.21 10.04
CA MET A 82 -2.02 -2.02 10.71
C MET A 82 -1.33 -0.73 10.27
N ALA A 83 -1.39 -0.37 8.99
CA ALA A 83 -0.78 0.85 8.46
C ALA A 83 -1.40 2.11 9.07
N GLY A 84 -2.73 2.11 9.30
CA GLY A 84 -3.41 3.19 10.02
C GLY A 84 -2.86 3.35 11.44
N ALA A 85 -2.89 2.29 12.23
CA ALA A 85 -2.39 2.30 13.62
C ALA A 85 -0.89 2.66 13.70
N LEU A 86 -0.08 2.14 12.78
CA LEU A 86 1.34 2.43 12.70
C LEU A 86 1.59 3.90 12.36
N SER A 87 0.83 4.44 11.41
CA SER A 87 0.91 5.84 11.00
C SER A 87 0.59 6.81 12.12
N ASP A 88 -0.38 6.47 12.96
CA ASP A 88 -0.76 7.30 14.10
C ASP A 88 0.25 7.23 15.25
N GLY A 89 0.92 6.07 15.44
CA GLY A 89 1.92 5.87 16.49
C GLY A 89 3.31 6.42 16.17
N ILE A 90 3.84 6.14 14.98
CA ILE A 90 5.24 6.45 14.60
C ILE A 90 5.33 7.72 13.74
N GLY A 91 4.20 8.16 13.22
CA GLY A 91 4.06 9.30 12.30
C GLY A 91 4.10 8.88 10.83
N ARG A 92 3.31 9.58 10.04
CA ARG A 92 3.01 9.27 8.63
C ARG A 92 4.25 9.07 7.75
N LYS A 93 5.27 9.92 7.89
CA LYS A 93 6.50 9.81 7.08
C LYS A 93 7.26 8.51 7.35
N LYS A 94 7.43 8.15 8.61
CA LYS A 94 8.16 6.93 8.99
C LYS A 94 7.38 5.69 8.60
N ALA A 95 6.06 5.68 8.78
CA ALA A 95 5.19 4.58 8.39
C ALA A 95 5.31 4.28 6.89
N VAL A 96 5.21 5.30 6.03
CA VAL A 96 5.36 5.13 4.57
C VAL A 96 6.74 4.58 4.20
N LEU A 97 7.81 5.05 4.83
CA LEU A 97 9.17 4.55 4.56
C LEU A 97 9.33 3.08 4.98
N ILE A 98 8.81 2.71 6.13
CA ILE A 98 8.87 1.32 6.63
C ILE A 98 8.06 0.40 5.73
N CYS A 99 6.80 0.72 5.47
CA CYS A 99 5.94 -0.10 4.61
C CYS A 99 6.52 -0.22 3.19
N GLY A 100 6.98 0.88 2.59
CA GLY A 100 7.61 0.86 1.28
C GLY A 100 8.89 0.04 1.22
N SER A 101 9.71 0.06 2.29
CA SER A 101 10.91 -0.77 2.37
C SER A 101 10.57 -2.25 2.48
N ILE A 102 9.57 -2.61 3.30
CA ILE A 102 9.08 -3.98 3.45
C ILE A 102 8.54 -4.48 2.11
N PHE A 103 7.65 -3.72 1.47
CA PHE A 103 7.10 -4.04 0.16
C PHE A 103 8.21 -4.32 -0.86
N THR A 104 9.17 -3.41 -1.00
CA THR A 104 10.29 -3.56 -1.94
C THR A 104 11.12 -4.81 -1.65
N ALA A 105 11.44 -5.09 -0.38
CA ALA A 105 12.18 -6.26 0.02
C ALA A 105 11.44 -7.56 -0.36
N PHE A 106 10.15 -7.65 -0.08
CA PHE A 106 9.33 -8.81 -0.43
C PHE A 106 9.14 -8.97 -1.95
N CYS A 107 9.10 -7.88 -2.72
CA CYS A 107 9.12 -7.94 -4.19
C CYS A 107 10.39 -8.63 -4.71
N PHE A 108 11.56 -8.29 -4.19
CA PHE A 108 12.82 -8.95 -4.58
C PHE A 108 12.85 -10.42 -4.18
N VAL A 109 12.37 -10.74 -2.98
CA VAL A 109 12.27 -12.12 -2.50
C VAL A 109 11.29 -12.94 -3.35
N ALA A 110 10.15 -12.36 -3.71
CA ALA A 110 9.15 -12.98 -4.57
C ALA A 110 9.67 -13.24 -5.99
N ALA A 111 10.51 -12.34 -6.52
CA ALA A 111 11.12 -12.52 -7.85
C ALA A 111 12.06 -13.74 -7.92
N GLY A 112 12.62 -14.18 -6.78
CA GLY A 112 13.44 -15.39 -6.66
C GLY A 112 12.71 -16.61 -6.13
N SER A 113 11.37 -16.61 -6.13
CA SER A 113 10.58 -17.71 -5.53
C SER A 113 10.73 -19.02 -6.32
N PRO A 114 11.11 -20.14 -5.65
CA PRO A 114 11.21 -21.43 -6.30
C PRO A 114 9.84 -22.12 -6.48
N ASP A 115 8.86 -21.80 -5.62
CA ASP A 115 7.57 -22.47 -5.53
C ASP A 115 6.38 -21.50 -5.43
N ALA A 116 5.21 -21.96 -5.94
CA ALA A 116 3.94 -21.23 -5.85
C ALA A 116 3.52 -20.93 -4.39
N THR A 117 3.78 -21.86 -3.47
CA THR A 117 3.47 -21.69 -2.05
C THR A 117 4.32 -20.59 -1.41
N PHE A 118 5.61 -20.54 -1.74
CA PHE A 118 6.52 -19.50 -1.26
C PHE A 118 6.12 -18.12 -1.80
N LEU A 119 5.77 -18.05 -3.09
CA LEU A 119 5.26 -16.83 -3.73
C LEU A 119 3.99 -16.31 -3.02
N THR A 120 3.06 -17.23 -2.69
CA THR A 120 1.83 -16.88 -1.96
C THR A 120 2.12 -16.32 -0.56
N GLY A 121 3.11 -16.87 0.14
CA GLY A 121 3.56 -16.37 1.43
C GLY A 121 4.14 -14.95 1.33
N CYS A 122 4.94 -14.67 0.32
CA CYS A 122 5.47 -13.32 0.07
C CYS A 122 4.36 -12.31 -0.17
N ARG A 123 3.30 -12.68 -0.91
CA ARG A 123 2.15 -11.82 -1.18
C ARG A 123 1.37 -11.40 0.06
N PHE A 124 1.33 -12.23 1.07
CA PHE A 124 0.66 -11.87 2.34
C PHE A 124 1.38 -10.73 3.07
N PHE A 125 2.72 -10.67 2.95
CA PHE A 125 3.54 -9.64 3.61
C PHE A 125 3.79 -8.39 2.75
N MET A 126 3.47 -8.44 1.47
CA MET A 126 3.52 -7.29 0.56
C MET A 126 2.34 -6.36 0.77
#